data_ee637652b880a352a02d16488ae642e4
#
_entry.id   ee637652b880a352a02d16488ae642e4
#
_cell.length_a   1.000
_cell.length_b   1.000
_cell.length_c   1.000
_cell.angle_alpha   90.00
_cell.angle_beta   90.00
_cell.angle_gamma   90.00
#
_symmetry.space_group_name_H-M   'P 1'
#
loop_
_entity.id
_entity.type
_entity.pdbx_description
1 polymer ?
#
loop_
_entity_poly.entity_id
_entity_poly.type
_entity_poly.pdbx_seq_one_letter_code
_entity_poly.pdbx_strand_id
1 'polypeptide(L)'
;IVSSPGSDRGVVFQEAALMPWLTVLENVMFGLKKKLNKEEAKQRAIEYLKLVHLSKFINSYPHELSGGMKQRVAIARALAMDPSILLMDEPFGALDEQTRSMLHKEVQFIWEDTKKTILFVTHNIREAILLSDRIVLMGVRPGGIINTFDVNLPRPRKQASAEFIALEEKIMEQLAGEIEKVMREEMGDDYNSKKAALL
;
A
#
# COMPACT_ATOMS: atom_id res chain seq x y z
N ILE A 1 -2.13 -10.55 -19.81
CA ILE A 1 -1.92 -11.82 -19.05
C ILE A 1 -0.48 -11.79 -18.54
N VAL A 2 -0.32 -11.92 -17.21
CA VAL A 2 1.00 -12.01 -16.57
C VAL A 2 1.40 -13.47 -16.55
N SER A 3 2.47 -13.84 -17.24
CA SER A 3 2.93 -15.24 -17.38
C SER A 3 4.12 -15.60 -16.46
N SER A 4 4.86 -14.60 -15.97
CA SER A 4 6.06 -14.83 -15.15
C SER A 4 6.42 -13.56 -14.33
N PRO A 5 7.25 -13.68 -13.28
CA PRO A 5 7.87 -12.53 -12.63
C PRO A 5 8.67 -11.70 -13.63
N GLY A 6 8.64 -10.36 -13.49
CA GLY A 6 9.33 -9.45 -14.40
C GLY A 6 9.85 -8.22 -13.66
N SER A 7 10.89 -7.60 -14.21
CA SER A 7 11.48 -6.37 -13.64
C SER A 7 10.66 -5.11 -13.94
N ASP A 8 9.60 -5.25 -14.73
CA ASP A 8 8.58 -4.23 -15.01
C ASP A 8 7.61 -4.01 -13.83
N ARG A 9 7.66 -4.88 -12.82
CA ARG A 9 6.82 -4.85 -11.63
C ARG A 9 7.64 -4.81 -10.37
N GLY A 10 7.39 -3.80 -9.52
CA GLY A 10 7.93 -3.71 -8.16
C GLY A 10 6.89 -4.20 -7.15
N VAL A 11 7.32 -4.86 -6.08
CA VAL A 11 6.44 -5.29 -4.98
C VAL A 11 6.93 -4.69 -3.68
N VAL A 12 6.00 -4.11 -2.93
CA VAL A 12 6.18 -3.66 -1.54
C VAL A 12 5.23 -4.47 -0.69
N PHE A 13 5.79 -5.27 0.22
CA PHE A 13 5.03 -6.12 1.13
C PHE A 13 4.63 -5.38 2.40
N GLN A 14 3.68 -5.93 3.15
CA GLN A 14 3.26 -5.45 4.46
C GLN A 14 4.45 -5.34 5.42
N GLU A 15 5.28 -6.36 5.48
CA GLU A 15 6.59 -6.27 6.12
C GLU A 15 7.62 -5.75 5.12
N ALA A 16 8.45 -4.81 5.52
CA ALA A 16 9.43 -4.16 4.65
C ALA A 16 10.44 -5.14 4.00
N ALA A 17 10.58 -6.35 4.53
CA ALA A 17 11.44 -7.43 4.05
C ALA A 17 12.83 -6.93 3.64
N LEU A 18 13.45 -6.12 4.52
CA LEU A 18 14.82 -5.64 4.33
C LEU A 18 15.80 -6.72 4.71
N MET A 19 16.91 -6.77 4.01
CA MET A 19 18.02 -7.66 4.32
C MET A 19 18.76 -7.12 5.57
N PRO A 20 18.70 -7.81 6.72
CA PRO A 20 19.17 -7.25 8.00
C PRO A 20 20.68 -7.04 8.06
N TRP A 21 21.44 -7.73 7.22
CA TRP A 21 22.91 -7.60 7.12
C TRP A 21 23.37 -6.55 6.12
N LEU A 22 22.47 -5.88 5.41
CA LEU A 22 22.76 -4.80 4.48
C LEU A 22 22.35 -3.47 5.08
N THR A 23 23.12 -2.43 4.78
CA THR A 23 22.75 -1.05 5.10
C THR A 23 21.51 -0.61 4.29
N VAL A 24 20.93 0.53 4.63
CA VAL A 24 19.83 1.16 3.90
C VAL A 24 20.21 1.36 2.43
N LEU A 25 21.38 1.90 2.16
CA LEU A 25 21.87 2.10 0.80
C LEU A 25 22.00 0.77 0.05
N GLU A 26 22.61 -0.23 0.67
CA GLU A 26 22.83 -1.54 0.06
C GLU A 26 21.53 -2.29 -0.19
N ASN A 27 20.51 -2.14 0.68
CA ASN A 27 19.18 -2.67 0.48
C ASN A 27 18.54 -2.10 -0.81
N VAL A 28 18.63 -0.80 -1.04
CA VAL A 28 18.11 -0.17 -2.26
C VAL A 28 18.93 -0.58 -3.48
N MET A 29 20.25 -0.66 -3.36
CA MET A 29 21.15 -1.08 -4.44
C MET A 29 20.98 -2.55 -4.83
N PHE A 30 20.40 -3.40 -3.97
CA PHE A 30 20.43 -4.85 -4.14
C PHE A 30 19.90 -5.32 -5.51
N GLY A 31 18.74 -4.83 -5.92
CA GLY A 31 18.15 -5.16 -7.22
C GLY A 31 18.90 -4.52 -8.41
N LEU A 32 19.50 -3.35 -8.19
CA LEU A 32 20.16 -2.56 -9.24
C LEU A 32 21.47 -3.19 -9.73
N LYS A 33 22.16 -3.94 -8.87
CA LYS A 33 23.46 -4.59 -9.18
C LYS A 33 23.42 -5.51 -10.41
N LYS A 34 22.23 -5.97 -10.80
CA LYS A 34 22.06 -6.81 -12.00
C LYS A 34 21.93 -6.02 -13.29
N LYS A 35 21.63 -4.72 -13.21
CA LYS A 35 21.30 -3.88 -14.37
C LYS A 35 22.29 -2.72 -14.58
N LEU A 36 22.92 -2.27 -13.51
CA LEU A 36 23.78 -1.07 -13.50
C LEU A 36 25.15 -1.42 -12.92
N ASN A 37 26.15 -0.65 -13.29
CA ASN A 37 27.45 -0.68 -12.61
C ASN A 37 27.32 -0.14 -11.17
N LYS A 38 28.38 -0.34 -10.36
CA LYS A 38 28.32 -0.03 -8.91
C LYS A 38 28.07 1.45 -8.64
N GLU A 39 28.65 2.35 -9.42
CA GLU A 39 28.54 3.80 -9.20
C GLU A 39 27.14 4.29 -9.63
N GLU A 40 26.65 3.86 -10.77
CA GLU A 40 25.29 4.16 -11.25
C GLU A 40 24.23 3.65 -10.27
N ALA A 41 24.38 2.40 -9.78
CA ALA A 41 23.47 1.83 -8.79
C ALA A 41 23.47 2.62 -7.49
N LYS A 42 24.64 3.08 -7.04
CA LYS A 42 24.77 3.91 -5.83
C LYS A 42 24.12 5.28 -6.01
N GLN A 43 24.39 5.95 -7.12
CA GLN A 43 23.80 7.24 -7.44
C GLN A 43 22.27 7.16 -7.43
N ARG A 44 21.72 6.18 -8.16
CA ARG A 44 20.29 5.95 -8.25
C ARG A 44 19.66 5.61 -6.90
N ALA A 45 20.29 4.77 -6.10
CA ALA A 45 19.82 4.45 -4.76
C ALA A 45 19.76 5.69 -3.86
N ILE A 46 20.78 6.58 -3.94
CA ILE A 46 20.80 7.83 -3.18
C ILE A 46 19.66 8.77 -3.61
N GLU A 47 19.33 8.85 -4.91
CA GLU A 47 18.21 9.65 -5.42
C GLU A 47 16.88 9.20 -4.83
N TYR A 48 16.59 7.90 -4.85
CA TYR A 48 15.36 7.37 -4.27
C TYR A 48 15.33 7.45 -2.74
N LEU A 49 16.48 7.34 -2.06
CA LEU A 49 16.56 7.56 -0.61
C LEU A 49 16.35 9.03 -0.23
N LYS A 50 16.72 9.97 -1.09
CA LYS A 50 16.36 11.40 -0.92
C LYS A 50 14.85 11.60 -1.07
N LEU A 51 14.25 10.97 -2.09
CA LEU A 51 12.81 11.07 -2.35
C LEU A 51 11.96 10.62 -1.14
N VAL A 52 12.41 9.59 -0.41
CA VAL A 52 11.74 9.09 0.81
C VAL A 52 12.30 9.70 2.10
N HIS A 53 13.06 10.78 2.04
CA HIS A 53 13.62 11.51 3.18
C HIS A 53 14.53 10.68 4.11
N LEU A 54 15.31 9.74 3.56
CA LEU A 54 16.22 8.88 4.31
C LEU A 54 17.70 9.13 4.04
N SER A 55 18.06 10.28 3.46
CA SER A 55 19.47 10.61 3.12
C SER A 55 20.43 10.56 4.29
N LYS A 56 19.97 10.82 5.52
CA LYS A 56 20.80 10.79 6.73
C LYS A 56 21.05 9.38 7.26
N PHE A 57 20.30 8.38 6.79
CA PHE A 57 20.29 7.01 7.29
C PHE A 57 20.88 6.00 6.32
N ILE A 58 21.57 6.46 5.26
CA ILE A 58 22.10 5.60 4.18
C ILE A 58 23.04 4.50 4.67
N ASN A 59 23.76 4.74 5.76
CA ASN A 59 24.71 3.81 6.35
C ASN A 59 24.12 3.02 7.54
N SER A 60 22.89 3.31 7.95
CA SER A 60 22.21 2.59 9.03
C SER A 60 21.75 1.21 8.58
N TYR A 61 21.66 0.29 9.54
CA TYR A 61 21.12 -1.05 9.34
C TYR A 61 19.63 -1.09 9.69
N PRO A 62 18.86 -2.09 9.18
CA PRO A 62 17.42 -2.17 9.42
C PRO A 62 17.02 -2.18 10.90
N HIS A 63 17.83 -2.76 11.79
CA HIS A 63 17.53 -2.78 13.24
C HIS A 63 17.62 -1.40 13.91
N GLU A 64 18.26 -0.42 13.27
CA GLU A 64 18.37 0.96 13.77
C GLU A 64 17.22 1.87 13.30
N LEU A 65 16.28 1.32 12.49
CA LEU A 65 15.19 2.07 11.87
C LEU A 65 13.85 1.82 12.56
N SER A 66 13.00 2.84 12.62
CA SER A 66 11.58 2.66 12.95
C SER A 66 10.83 1.87 11.86
N GLY A 67 9.65 1.34 12.17
CA GLY A 67 8.81 0.61 11.22
C GLY A 67 8.52 1.43 9.95
N GLY A 68 8.14 2.70 10.11
CA GLY A 68 7.91 3.60 8.98
C GLY A 68 9.16 3.90 8.15
N MET A 69 10.34 4.00 8.77
CA MET A 69 11.59 4.15 8.04
C MET A 69 11.92 2.90 7.23
N LYS A 70 11.73 1.70 7.81
CA LYS A 70 11.89 0.43 7.08
C LYS A 70 10.99 0.36 5.85
N GLN A 71 9.73 0.76 6.00
CA GLN A 71 8.78 0.76 4.90
C GLN A 71 9.17 1.74 3.79
N ARG A 72 9.67 2.93 4.15
CA ARG A 72 10.22 3.89 3.18
C ARG A 72 11.43 3.33 2.42
N VAL A 73 12.31 2.59 3.08
CA VAL A 73 13.42 1.90 2.39
C VAL A 73 12.89 0.85 1.40
N ALA A 74 11.85 0.08 1.77
CA ALA A 74 11.24 -0.91 0.88
C ALA A 74 10.62 -0.26 -0.36
N ILE A 75 9.92 0.88 -0.18
CA ILE A 75 9.38 1.68 -1.28
C ILE A 75 10.50 2.20 -2.18
N ALA A 76 11.55 2.81 -1.62
CA ALA A 76 12.71 3.29 -2.37
C ALA A 76 13.39 2.17 -3.16
N ARG A 77 13.56 0.98 -2.55
CA ARG A 77 14.11 -0.22 -3.20
C ARG A 77 13.28 -0.66 -4.41
N ALA A 78 11.96 -0.67 -4.26
CA ALA A 78 11.06 -1.05 -5.35
C ALA A 78 11.08 -0.02 -6.48
N LEU A 79 11.00 1.26 -6.17
CA LEU A 79 11.00 2.36 -7.14
C LEU A 79 12.32 2.51 -7.88
N ALA A 80 13.46 2.28 -7.21
CA ALA A 80 14.78 2.39 -7.82
C ALA A 80 14.96 1.42 -9.00
N MET A 81 14.26 0.29 -9.00
CA MET A 81 14.23 -0.67 -10.13
C MET A 81 13.53 -0.14 -11.37
N ASP A 82 12.88 1.02 -11.28
CA ASP A 82 12.09 1.66 -12.33
C ASP A 82 10.97 0.75 -12.89
N PRO A 83 10.12 0.21 -12.05
CA PRO A 83 9.01 -0.60 -12.52
C PRO A 83 7.95 0.26 -13.21
N SER A 84 7.23 -0.32 -14.17
CA SER A 84 6.06 0.31 -14.77
C SER A 84 4.84 0.23 -13.84
N ILE A 85 4.78 -0.83 -13.03
CA ILE A 85 3.70 -1.09 -12.07
C ILE A 85 4.30 -1.34 -10.69
N LEU A 86 3.77 -0.67 -9.67
CA LEU A 86 4.10 -0.89 -8.27
C LEU A 86 2.93 -1.59 -7.57
N LEU A 87 3.18 -2.79 -7.05
CA LEU A 87 2.22 -3.55 -6.26
C LEU A 87 2.51 -3.28 -4.78
N MET A 88 1.54 -2.82 -4.04
CA MET A 88 1.65 -2.55 -2.60
C MET A 88 0.62 -3.38 -1.84
N ASP A 89 1.09 -4.31 -1.02
CA ASP A 89 0.25 -5.21 -0.24
C ASP A 89 0.25 -4.78 1.22
N GLU A 90 -0.84 -4.15 1.67
CA GLU A 90 -1.03 -3.58 3.02
C GLU A 90 0.20 -2.83 3.57
N PRO A 91 0.85 -1.94 2.81
CA PRO A 91 2.18 -1.43 3.15
C PRO A 91 2.22 -0.59 4.43
N PHE A 92 1.07 -0.21 4.99
CA PHE A 92 0.95 0.64 6.17
C PHE A 92 0.23 -0.05 7.34
N GLY A 93 -0.14 -1.33 7.21
CA GLY A 93 -0.94 -2.05 8.20
C GLY A 93 -0.29 -2.14 9.59
N ALA A 94 1.03 -2.26 9.65
CA ALA A 94 1.79 -2.38 10.91
C ALA A 94 2.24 -1.04 11.52
N LEU A 95 1.77 0.11 10.99
CA LEU A 95 2.22 1.44 11.42
C LEU A 95 1.20 2.13 12.33
N ASP A 96 1.73 2.95 13.25
CA ASP A 96 0.90 3.88 14.02
C ASP A 96 0.26 4.94 13.11
N GLU A 97 -0.85 5.54 13.58
CA GLU A 97 -1.66 6.46 12.78
C GLU A 97 -0.90 7.71 12.29
N GLN A 98 0.00 8.24 13.13
CA GLN A 98 0.78 9.43 12.76
C GLN A 98 1.77 9.11 11.64
N THR A 99 2.50 8.00 11.77
CA THR A 99 3.44 7.51 10.75
C THR A 99 2.71 7.15 9.46
N ARG A 100 1.55 6.49 9.55
CA ARG A 100 0.69 6.14 8.42
C ARG A 100 0.24 7.39 7.65
N SER A 101 -0.29 8.39 8.35
CA SER A 101 -0.73 9.66 7.73
C SER A 101 0.40 10.38 7.00
N MET A 102 1.62 10.34 7.54
CA MET A 102 2.80 10.91 6.89
C MET A 102 3.15 10.13 5.62
N LEU A 103 3.14 8.79 5.67
CA LEU A 103 3.47 7.95 4.52
C LEU A 103 2.41 8.03 3.41
N HIS A 104 1.14 8.23 3.72
CA HIS A 104 0.11 8.50 2.72
C HIS A 104 0.46 9.71 1.87
N LYS A 105 0.89 10.81 2.51
CA LYS A 105 1.31 12.02 1.79
C LYS A 105 2.56 11.78 0.95
N GLU A 106 3.53 11.02 1.48
CA GLU A 106 4.75 10.66 0.73
C GLU A 106 4.43 9.81 -0.51
N VAL A 107 3.55 8.81 -0.38
CA VAL A 107 3.14 7.98 -1.54
C VAL A 107 2.39 8.81 -2.58
N GLN A 108 1.51 9.72 -2.17
CA GLN A 108 0.85 10.64 -3.10
C GLN A 108 1.87 11.51 -3.83
N PHE A 109 2.83 12.09 -3.11
CA PHE A 109 3.89 12.90 -3.69
C PHE A 109 4.75 12.10 -4.68
N ILE A 110 5.15 10.87 -4.31
CA ILE A 110 5.90 9.96 -5.19
C ILE A 110 5.08 9.64 -6.46
N TRP A 111 3.78 9.41 -6.31
CA TRP A 111 2.91 9.16 -7.47
C TRP A 111 2.79 10.39 -8.37
N GLU A 112 2.64 11.58 -7.78
CA GLU A 112 2.58 12.85 -8.54
C GLU A 112 3.86 13.11 -9.33
N ASP A 113 5.01 12.79 -8.78
CA ASP A 113 6.32 12.94 -9.43
C ASP A 113 6.57 11.87 -10.50
N THR A 114 6.25 10.62 -10.21
CA THR A 114 6.61 9.48 -11.06
C THR A 114 5.53 9.05 -12.06
N LYS A 115 4.26 9.38 -11.79
CA LYS A 115 3.07 8.96 -12.59
C LYS A 115 2.98 7.45 -12.85
N LYS A 116 3.54 6.64 -11.97
CA LYS A 116 3.52 5.18 -12.09
C LYS A 116 2.13 4.61 -11.79
N THR A 117 1.82 3.49 -12.42
CA THR A 117 0.63 2.73 -12.04
C THR A 117 0.89 2.03 -10.71
N ILE A 118 0.02 2.28 -9.72
CA ILE A 118 0.09 1.65 -8.40
C ILE A 118 -1.15 0.77 -8.21
N LEU A 119 -0.95 -0.51 -7.95
CA LEU A 119 -1.98 -1.40 -7.45
C LEU A 119 -1.77 -1.54 -5.94
N PHE A 120 -2.74 -1.03 -5.18
CA PHE A 120 -2.67 -0.92 -3.74
C PHE A 120 -3.72 -1.83 -3.09
N VAL A 121 -3.29 -2.77 -2.27
CA VAL A 121 -4.17 -3.65 -1.49
C VAL A 121 -4.24 -3.13 -0.06
N THR A 122 -5.45 -2.91 0.45
CA THR A 122 -5.70 -2.49 1.83
C THR A 122 -7.08 -2.95 2.30
N HIS A 123 -7.23 -3.18 3.59
CA HIS A 123 -8.54 -3.36 4.24
C HIS A 123 -9.10 -2.05 4.81
N ASN A 124 -8.37 -0.93 4.71
CA ASN A 124 -8.79 0.38 5.20
C ASN A 124 -9.43 1.20 4.07
N ILE A 125 -10.77 1.39 4.16
CA ILE A 125 -11.56 2.10 3.15
C ILE A 125 -11.12 3.56 3.00
N ARG A 126 -10.83 4.25 4.11
CA ARG A 126 -10.37 5.65 4.07
C ARG A 126 -9.05 5.79 3.33
N GLU A 127 -8.15 4.84 3.53
CA GLU A 127 -6.87 4.76 2.82
C GLU A 127 -7.09 4.53 1.32
N ALA A 128 -7.96 3.59 0.96
CA ALA A 128 -8.33 3.35 -0.44
C ALA A 128 -8.91 4.61 -1.09
N ILE A 129 -9.85 5.30 -0.45
CA ILE A 129 -10.43 6.55 -0.96
C ILE A 129 -9.36 7.64 -1.06
N LEU A 130 -8.47 7.76 -0.07
CA LEU A 130 -7.45 8.80 -0.03
C LEU A 130 -6.45 8.69 -1.19
N LEU A 131 -6.02 7.46 -1.51
CA LEU A 131 -4.86 7.21 -2.37
C LEU A 131 -5.23 6.87 -3.82
N SER A 132 -6.32 6.15 -4.06
CA SER A 132 -6.61 5.56 -5.39
C SER A 132 -7.49 6.44 -6.28
N ASP A 133 -7.41 6.24 -7.59
CA ASP A 133 -8.34 6.82 -8.57
C ASP A 133 -9.52 5.87 -8.83
N ARG A 134 -9.34 4.57 -8.52
CA ARG A 134 -10.35 3.54 -8.64
C ARG A 134 -10.21 2.54 -7.50
N ILE A 135 -11.34 2.17 -6.89
CA ILE A 135 -11.41 1.15 -5.85
C ILE A 135 -12.15 -0.06 -6.40
N VAL A 136 -11.56 -1.23 -6.25
CA VAL A 136 -12.17 -2.51 -6.58
C VAL A 136 -12.49 -3.21 -5.26
N LEU A 137 -13.78 -3.33 -4.94
CA LEU A 137 -14.24 -4.02 -3.74
C LEU A 137 -14.30 -5.52 -4.02
N MET A 138 -13.58 -6.30 -3.22
CA MET A 138 -13.48 -7.75 -3.34
C MET A 138 -14.35 -8.45 -2.31
N GLY A 139 -15.04 -9.51 -2.72
CA GLY A 139 -15.83 -10.37 -1.84
C GLY A 139 -14.97 -11.43 -1.14
N VAL A 140 -15.56 -12.05 -0.11
CA VAL A 140 -14.86 -13.04 0.71
C VAL A 140 -14.95 -14.44 0.11
N ARG A 141 -16.13 -14.91 -0.26
CA ARG A 141 -16.35 -16.26 -0.84
C ARG A 141 -17.65 -16.32 -1.68
N PRO A 142 -17.58 -16.91 -2.92
CA PRO A 142 -16.35 -17.12 -3.68
C PRO A 142 -15.70 -15.79 -4.00
N GLY A 143 -14.40 -15.65 -3.77
CA GLY A 143 -13.66 -14.41 -4.01
C GLY A 143 -13.90 -13.87 -5.43
N GLY A 144 -14.43 -12.65 -5.51
CA GLY A 144 -14.76 -11.99 -6.77
C GLY A 144 -14.89 -10.49 -6.59
N ILE A 145 -15.01 -9.77 -7.70
CA ILE A 145 -15.27 -8.33 -7.67
C ILE A 145 -16.75 -8.12 -7.34
N ILE A 146 -17.03 -7.45 -6.21
CA ILE A 146 -18.38 -7.05 -5.82
C ILE A 146 -18.78 -5.79 -6.59
N ASN A 147 -17.91 -4.79 -6.56
CA ASN A 147 -18.15 -3.51 -7.21
C ASN A 147 -16.84 -2.79 -7.51
N THR A 148 -16.96 -1.76 -8.37
CA THR A 148 -15.86 -0.85 -8.69
C THR A 148 -16.34 0.58 -8.52
N PHE A 149 -15.55 1.41 -7.82
CA PHE A 149 -15.86 2.81 -7.57
C PHE A 149 -14.77 3.68 -8.18
N ASP A 150 -15.16 4.63 -9.03
CA ASP A 150 -14.26 5.68 -9.48
C ASP A 150 -14.22 6.80 -8.43
N VAL A 151 -13.02 7.22 -8.03
CA VAL A 151 -12.81 8.22 -6.98
C VAL A 151 -12.53 9.58 -7.61
N ASN A 152 -13.59 10.28 -8.00
CA ASN A 152 -13.55 11.59 -8.67
C ASN A 152 -13.38 12.77 -7.69
N LEU A 153 -12.61 12.58 -6.60
CA LEU A 153 -12.33 13.61 -5.61
C LEU A 153 -11.04 14.36 -5.96
N PRO A 154 -11.03 15.71 -5.89
CA PRO A 154 -9.83 16.48 -6.17
C PRO A 154 -8.72 16.19 -5.15
N ARG A 155 -7.47 16.18 -5.60
CA ARG A 155 -6.28 16.04 -4.74
C ARG A 155 -5.73 17.43 -4.35
N PRO A 156 -5.25 17.64 -3.12
CA PRO A 156 -5.23 16.70 -1.99
C PRO A 156 -6.63 16.48 -1.39
N ARG A 157 -6.99 15.22 -1.16
CA ARG A 157 -8.31 14.84 -0.66
C ARG A 157 -8.47 15.16 0.82
N LYS A 158 -9.61 15.77 1.17
CA LYS A 158 -9.96 16.11 2.55
C LYS A 158 -10.89 15.04 3.11
N GLN A 159 -10.42 14.26 4.08
CA GLN A 159 -11.20 13.19 4.70
C GLN A 159 -12.48 13.65 5.40
N ALA A 160 -12.56 14.95 5.76
CA ALA A 160 -13.73 15.56 6.38
C ALA A 160 -14.71 16.19 5.37
N SER A 161 -14.48 16.06 4.06
CA SER A 161 -15.42 16.57 3.07
C SER A 161 -16.66 15.70 2.96
N ALA A 162 -17.81 16.29 2.63
CA ALA A 162 -19.07 15.59 2.49
C ALA A 162 -19.00 14.49 1.42
N GLU A 163 -18.32 14.76 0.31
CA GLU A 163 -18.15 13.82 -0.79
C GLU A 163 -17.28 12.61 -0.40
N PHE A 164 -16.23 12.85 0.43
CA PHE A 164 -15.40 11.75 0.95
C PHE A 164 -16.22 10.84 1.87
N ILE A 165 -16.97 11.44 2.80
CA ILE A 165 -17.83 10.71 3.76
C ILE A 165 -18.91 9.93 3.02
N ALA A 166 -19.58 10.54 2.04
CA ALA A 166 -20.61 9.86 1.25
C ALA A 166 -20.07 8.66 0.47
N LEU A 167 -18.85 8.75 -0.07
CA LEU A 167 -18.21 7.62 -0.75
C LEU A 167 -17.81 6.53 0.25
N GLU A 168 -17.29 6.90 1.43
CA GLU A 168 -16.97 5.96 2.51
C GLU A 168 -18.22 5.18 2.94
N GLU A 169 -19.33 5.86 3.22
CA GLU A 169 -20.61 5.24 3.61
C GLU A 169 -21.10 4.26 2.53
N LYS A 170 -21.06 4.65 1.26
CA LYS A 170 -21.48 3.80 0.15
C LYS A 170 -20.64 2.52 0.03
N ILE A 171 -19.34 2.59 0.25
CA ILE A 171 -18.45 1.42 0.23
C ILE A 171 -18.69 0.55 1.46
N MET A 172 -18.83 1.17 2.65
CA MET A 172 -19.11 0.47 3.90
C MET A 172 -20.41 -0.32 3.86
N GLU A 173 -21.48 0.27 3.31
CA GLU A 173 -22.78 -0.39 3.17
C GLU A 173 -22.68 -1.69 2.35
N GLN A 174 -21.97 -1.65 1.23
CA GLN A 174 -21.75 -2.84 0.39
C GLN A 174 -20.89 -3.89 1.07
N LEU A 175 -19.84 -3.47 1.77
CA LEU A 175 -18.97 -4.37 2.52
C LEU A 175 -19.74 -5.04 3.68
N ALA A 176 -20.56 -4.28 4.42
CA ALA A 176 -21.40 -4.81 5.50
C ALA A 176 -22.38 -5.86 5.00
N GLY A 177 -23.01 -5.63 3.85
CA GLY A 177 -23.90 -6.61 3.21
C GLY A 177 -23.19 -7.91 2.84
N GLU A 178 -21.93 -7.83 2.40
CA GLU A 178 -21.14 -9.00 2.06
C GLU A 178 -20.68 -9.78 3.31
N ILE A 179 -20.25 -9.07 4.35
CA ILE A 179 -19.90 -9.67 5.64
C ILE A 179 -21.13 -10.39 6.25
N GLU A 180 -22.31 -9.78 6.18
CA GLU A 180 -23.54 -10.39 6.69
C GLU A 180 -23.89 -11.69 5.94
N LYS A 181 -23.71 -11.75 4.62
CA LYS A 181 -23.90 -12.99 3.84
C LYS A 181 -22.98 -14.11 4.32
N VAL A 182 -21.66 -13.79 4.45
CA VAL A 182 -20.66 -14.77 4.90
C VAL A 182 -20.98 -15.26 6.31
N MET A 183 -21.35 -14.36 7.23
CA MET A 183 -21.74 -14.73 8.60
C MET A 183 -22.97 -15.65 8.61
N ARG A 184 -23.96 -15.39 7.76
CA ARG A 184 -25.14 -16.28 7.64
C ARG A 184 -24.77 -17.66 7.11
N GLU A 185 -23.87 -17.74 6.14
CA GLU A 185 -23.41 -19.00 5.56
C GLU A 185 -22.58 -19.84 6.56
N GLU A 186 -21.71 -19.17 7.34
CA GLU A 186 -20.81 -19.86 8.29
C GLU A 186 -21.52 -20.23 9.62
N MET A 187 -22.44 -19.40 10.11
CA MET A 187 -23.07 -19.59 11.42
C MET A 187 -24.46 -20.25 11.35
N GLY A 188 -25.07 -20.34 10.16
CA GLY A 188 -26.38 -20.98 10.00
C GLY A 188 -27.44 -20.45 10.97
N ASP A 189 -28.16 -21.36 11.65
CA ASP A 189 -29.22 -21.02 12.60
C ASP A 189 -28.75 -20.24 13.83
N ASP A 190 -27.49 -20.37 14.23
CA ASP A 190 -26.91 -19.64 15.36
C ASP A 190 -26.78 -18.14 15.12
N TYR A 191 -26.68 -17.71 13.85
CA TYR A 191 -26.66 -16.29 13.48
C TYR A 191 -27.98 -15.59 13.81
N ASN A 192 -29.11 -16.23 13.49
CA ASN A 192 -30.44 -15.68 13.74
C ASN A 192 -30.73 -15.55 15.24
N SER A 193 -30.26 -16.51 16.05
CA SER A 193 -30.37 -16.48 17.50
C SER A 193 -29.61 -15.32 18.16
N LYS A 194 -28.39 -15.01 17.68
CA LYS A 194 -27.59 -13.88 18.18
C LYS A 194 -28.14 -12.52 17.76
N LYS A 195 -28.67 -12.38 16.53
CA LYS A 195 -29.26 -11.13 16.07
C LYS A 195 -30.55 -10.81 16.85
N ALA A 196 -31.34 -11.82 17.20
CA ALA A 196 -32.54 -11.67 18.04
C ALA A 196 -32.19 -11.29 19.50
N ALA A 197 -31.00 -11.63 19.99
CA ALA A 197 -30.57 -11.30 21.35
C ALA A 197 -29.95 -9.89 21.47
N LEU A 198 -29.68 -9.21 20.35
CA LEU A 198 -29.08 -7.86 20.28
C LEU A 198 -30.13 -6.77 19.93
N LEU A 199 -31.38 -7.15 19.65
CA LEU A 199 -32.55 -6.28 19.45
C LEU A 199 -33.45 -6.31 20.69
#